data_501511e64951a0ac8ce0d8162b67c366
#
_entry.id   501511e64951a0ac8ce0d8162b67c366
#
_cell.length_a   1.000
_cell.length_b   1.000
_cell.length_c   1.000
_cell.angle_alpha   90.00
_cell.angle_beta   90.00
_cell.angle_gamma   90.00
#
_symmetry.space_group_name_H-M   'P 1'
#
loop_
_entity.id
_entity.type
_entity.pdbx_description
1 polymer ?
#
loop_
_entity_poly.entity_id
_entity_poly.type
_entity_poly.pdbx_seq_one_letter_code
_entity_poly.pdbx_strand_id
1 'polypeptide(L)'
;MIILLFFSILSLTAISQNAEKKITIQNKNISLKEAFEQIELQTDYSIAYEQSNLNLKKRQALSLKSASIEKALTQILKGTGYIYKIKGYHIIISLPTPKTETIGEKTQKLTQTIRGIVVDSKTNAPIEYASVYVLEEPSLNSSTDSLGNFRISNVPIGRYNIQASFTGYHISIISEVSVTSSKEVYVEIPMDENIQYLAEVLVKPEIKKNRTINPMAFTGGRMISMEEAGRFANGFDDPARLSAAFAGVAGDIGTNAVAIRGNSPQFTQWRLEGIEIPNPTHFADLSGLGGGFLSALSTQVIGNSDFYNGAFPAEYNNVLSGVFDMHLRNGNNQKYEHAFQVGLMGIDLSSEGPISKKRGSSYLVNYRFSTTSLATGNDLNLKYQDLAFKLNFPTSKAGTFSIWGLGLIDRNKAPIEERSKWETLGDRQAGENRLEKMVGGLAHKYVMNENTYIRSSLSATYSKDHTVVDQLADDKLIRVGDIRNSRWDFVFNSYLNTKFSPRHTNRTGVTITNLHYDLDYQVSRYFGLNRPMEQISKGDGESTVFSAYS
;
A
#
# COMPACT_ATOMS: atom_id res chain seq x y z
N MET A 1 18.22 31.45 63.01
CA MET A 1 19.52 32.11 62.92
C MET A 1 20.16 31.57 61.64
N ILE A 2 19.79 32.18 60.53
CA ILE A 2 20.59 33.07 59.68
C ILE A 2 21.85 32.34 59.19
N ILE A 3 21.94 32.02 57.88
CA ILE A 3 22.72 32.72 56.89
C ILE A 3 22.30 32.29 55.47
N LEU A 4 21.77 33.23 54.70
CA LEU A 4 21.64 33.24 53.27
C LEU A 4 23.03 33.35 52.63
N LEU A 5 23.37 32.56 51.64
CA LEU A 5 24.47 32.79 50.71
C LEU A 5 23.95 32.78 49.30
N PHE A 6 23.84 33.99 48.74
CA PHE A 6 23.65 34.34 47.35
C PHE A 6 24.89 33.84 46.57
N PHE A 7 24.69 32.96 45.57
CA PHE A 7 25.64 32.76 44.51
C PHE A 7 25.01 33.28 43.21
N SER A 8 25.41 34.48 42.86
CA SER A 8 25.18 35.07 41.56
C SER A 8 26.13 34.39 40.56
N ILE A 9 25.59 33.55 39.67
CA ILE A 9 26.31 33.06 38.50
C ILE A 9 26.19 34.11 37.41
N LEU A 10 27.26 34.88 37.22
CA LEU A 10 27.47 35.64 36.00
C LEU A 10 27.58 34.66 34.82
N SER A 11 26.58 34.60 33.98
CA SER A 11 26.69 34.03 32.63
C SER A 11 27.52 34.98 31.77
N LEU A 12 28.81 34.70 31.65
CA LEU A 12 29.62 35.25 30.57
C LEU A 12 29.11 34.67 29.26
N THR A 13 28.30 35.40 28.53
CA THR A 13 28.12 35.22 27.09
C THR A 13 29.44 35.64 26.43
N ALA A 14 30.27 34.68 26.09
CA ALA A 14 31.38 34.91 25.18
C ALA A 14 30.79 35.25 23.80
N ILE A 15 30.62 36.52 23.54
CA ILE A 15 30.46 37.05 22.19
C ILE A 15 31.83 36.88 21.54
N SER A 16 31.97 35.82 20.76
CA SER A 16 33.08 35.66 19.81
C SER A 16 32.93 36.82 18.80
N GLN A 17 33.57 37.92 19.06
CA GLN A 17 33.86 38.93 18.04
C GLN A 17 34.85 38.24 17.07
N ASN A 18 34.35 37.68 15.98
CA ASN A 18 35.15 37.42 14.80
C ASN A 18 35.65 38.79 14.32
N ALA A 19 36.89 39.16 14.69
CA ALA A 19 37.54 40.33 14.15
C ALA A 19 37.59 40.17 12.62
N GLU A 20 36.79 40.94 11.90
CA GLU A 20 36.79 40.97 10.44
C GLU A 20 38.20 41.24 9.95
N LYS A 21 38.87 40.19 9.41
CA LYS A 21 40.22 40.32 8.86
C LYS A 21 40.19 41.30 7.71
N LYS A 22 40.91 42.41 7.85
CA LYS A 22 40.97 43.52 6.90
C LYS A 22 42.01 43.27 5.82
N ILE A 23 41.64 43.47 4.57
CA ILE A 23 42.46 43.24 3.40
C ILE A 23 43.15 44.51 2.95
N THR A 24 44.47 44.39 2.71
CA THR A 24 45.27 45.51 2.19
C THR A 24 45.99 45.05 0.94
N ILE A 25 45.64 45.64 -0.22
CA ILE A 25 46.29 45.40 -1.50
C ILE A 25 46.57 46.77 -2.16
N GLN A 26 47.84 47.08 -2.32
CA GLN A 26 48.30 48.29 -3.03
C GLN A 26 49.17 47.89 -4.19
N ASN A 27 48.62 47.82 -5.38
CA ASN A 27 49.36 47.47 -6.57
C ASN A 27 48.75 48.21 -7.79
N LYS A 28 49.62 48.84 -8.57
CA LYS A 28 49.20 49.58 -9.78
C LYS A 28 48.90 48.68 -10.99
N ASN A 29 49.28 47.38 -10.92
CA ASN A 29 49.14 46.49 -12.06
C ASN A 29 49.09 45.02 -11.59
N ILE A 30 48.01 44.62 -10.90
CA ILE A 30 47.78 43.29 -10.35
C ILE A 30 46.80 42.52 -11.23
N SER A 31 47.06 41.22 -11.47
CA SER A 31 46.14 40.36 -12.15
C SER A 31 45.00 39.90 -11.22
N LEU A 32 43.87 39.47 -11.76
CA LEU A 32 42.75 38.94 -10.98
C LEU A 32 43.18 37.71 -10.14
N LYS A 33 44.02 36.85 -10.73
CA LYS A 33 44.58 35.68 -10.00
C LYS A 33 45.40 36.08 -8.81
N GLU A 34 46.37 36.99 -8.99
CA GLU A 34 47.20 37.51 -7.89
C GLU A 34 46.38 38.23 -6.82
N ALA A 35 45.31 38.93 -7.21
CA ALA A 35 44.41 39.59 -6.26
C ALA A 35 43.61 38.60 -5.41
N PHE A 36 43.14 37.48 -5.99
CA PHE A 36 42.48 36.41 -5.25
C PHE A 36 43.46 35.69 -4.30
N GLU A 37 44.66 35.34 -4.74
CA GLU A 37 45.71 34.78 -3.89
C GLU A 37 46.04 35.68 -2.70
N GLN A 38 46.03 37.01 -2.90
CA GLN A 38 46.27 37.98 -1.80
C GLN A 38 45.11 38.00 -0.80
N ILE A 39 43.87 37.77 -1.21
CA ILE A 39 42.72 37.61 -0.30
C ILE A 39 42.86 36.32 0.51
N GLU A 40 43.15 35.21 -0.13
CA GLU A 40 43.31 33.93 0.53
C GLU A 40 44.45 33.93 1.55
N LEU A 41 45.57 34.60 1.23
CA LEU A 41 46.71 34.76 2.13
C LEU A 41 46.42 35.65 3.36
N GLN A 42 45.54 36.64 3.24
CA GLN A 42 45.20 37.57 4.31
C GLN A 42 43.97 37.20 5.12
N THR A 43 43.23 36.18 4.67
CA THR A 43 41.95 35.77 5.28
C THR A 43 41.88 34.25 5.35
N ASP A 44 40.87 33.70 6.01
CA ASP A 44 40.59 32.25 6.04
C ASP A 44 39.63 31.84 4.92
N TYR A 45 39.36 32.73 3.96
CA TYR A 45 38.48 32.41 2.83
C TYR A 45 39.20 31.73 1.71
N SER A 46 38.53 30.79 1.06
CA SER A 46 38.94 30.12 -0.17
C SER A 46 38.09 30.61 -1.33
N ILE A 47 38.67 30.91 -2.47
CA ILE A 47 37.98 31.46 -3.63
C ILE A 47 37.80 30.41 -4.72
N ALA A 48 36.56 30.03 -5.00
CA ALA A 48 36.20 29.10 -6.07
C ALA A 48 35.62 29.87 -7.29
N TYR A 49 36.15 29.57 -8.47
CA TYR A 49 35.68 30.14 -9.73
C TYR A 49 35.79 29.13 -10.87
N GLU A 50 34.95 29.27 -11.89
CA GLU A 50 34.96 28.43 -13.08
C GLU A 50 36.04 28.95 -14.06
N GLN A 51 37.10 28.16 -14.29
CA GLN A 51 38.28 28.57 -15.07
C GLN A 51 37.98 28.85 -16.54
N SER A 52 36.90 28.30 -17.12
CA SER A 52 36.60 28.39 -18.55
C SER A 52 36.20 29.80 -19.02
N ASN A 53 35.67 30.64 -18.12
CA ASN A 53 35.01 31.88 -18.49
C ASN A 53 35.65 33.15 -17.88
N LEU A 54 36.46 33.03 -16.80
CA LEU A 54 37.02 34.18 -16.11
C LEU A 54 38.46 34.50 -16.60
N ASN A 55 38.64 35.70 -17.19
CA ASN A 55 39.96 36.13 -17.63
C ASN A 55 40.87 36.50 -16.46
N LEU A 56 41.50 35.51 -15.84
CA LEU A 56 42.40 35.65 -14.68
C LEU A 56 43.64 36.49 -14.94
N LYS A 57 44.01 36.69 -16.20
CA LYS A 57 45.21 37.48 -16.62
C LYS A 57 44.86 38.96 -16.78
N LYS A 58 43.59 39.36 -16.65
CA LYS A 58 43.21 40.76 -16.71
C LYS A 58 43.87 41.51 -15.57
N ARG A 59 44.62 42.58 -15.90
CA ARG A 59 45.35 43.37 -14.93
C ARG A 59 44.61 44.70 -14.65
N GLN A 60 44.66 45.12 -13.40
CA GLN A 60 44.02 46.36 -12.96
C GLN A 60 44.80 47.00 -11.79
N ALA A 61 44.62 48.30 -11.62
CA ALA A 61 45.16 49.00 -10.45
C ALA A 61 44.24 48.78 -9.26
N LEU A 62 44.74 48.28 -8.15
CA LEU A 62 44.00 48.10 -6.90
C LEU A 62 44.66 48.88 -5.77
N SER A 63 43.84 49.68 -5.07
CA SER A 63 44.25 50.41 -3.88
C SER A 63 43.24 50.15 -2.77
N LEU A 64 43.46 49.13 -2.00
CA LEU A 64 42.69 48.71 -0.86
C LEU A 64 43.50 48.90 0.40
N LYS A 65 43.05 49.75 1.34
CA LYS A 65 43.65 49.94 2.65
C LYS A 65 42.65 49.50 3.71
N SER A 66 42.97 48.44 4.46
CA SER A 66 42.12 47.94 5.55
C SER A 66 40.63 47.74 5.13
N ALA A 67 40.39 47.19 3.95
CA ALA A 67 39.06 46.98 3.41
C ALA A 67 38.39 45.68 3.93
N SER A 68 37.08 45.66 4.08
CA SER A 68 36.31 44.42 4.32
C SER A 68 36.36 43.52 3.09
N ILE A 69 36.16 42.21 3.28
CA ILE A 69 36.17 41.22 2.22
C ILE A 69 35.17 41.56 1.08
N GLU A 70 33.99 42.03 1.44
CA GLU A 70 32.94 42.43 0.50
C GLU A 70 33.36 43.64 -0.35
N LYS A 71 34.00 44.65 0.28
CA LYS A 71 34.50 45.81 -0.41
C LYS A 71 35.64 45.48 -1.34
N ALA A 72 36.54 44.56 -0.92
CA ALA A 72 37.64 44.08 -1.74
C ALA A 72 37.14 43.32 -2.97
N LEU A 73 36.22 42.35 -2.81
CA LEU A 73 35.64 41.61 -3.90
C LEU A 73 34.85 42.48 -4.89
N THR A 74 34.07 43.42 -4.39
CA THR A 74 33.31 44.35 -5.23
C THR A 74 34.27 45.20 -6.10
N GLN A 75 35.42 45.63 -5.56
CA GLN A 75 36.37 46.40 -6.31
C GLN A 75 37.18 45.57 -7.30
N ILE A 76 37.56 44.35 -6.92
CA ILE A 76 38.32 43.41 -7.76
C ILE A 76 37.46 42.95 -8.96
N LEU A 77 36.17 42.68 -8.75
CA LEU A 77 35.27 42.21 -9.78
C LEU A 77 34.62 43.32 -10.62
N LYS A 78 34.88 44.58 -10.30
CA LYS A 78 34.33 45.75 -11.01
C LYS A 78 34.71 45.68 -12.51
N GLY A 79 33.70 45.73 -13.38
CA GLY A 79 33.89 45.70 -14.83
C GLY A 79 34.29 44.34 -15.40
N THR A 80 34.15 43.27 -14.61
CA THR A 80 34.33 41.89 -15.10
C THR A 80 33.01 41.21 -15.50
N GLY A 81 31.87 41.75 -15.06
CA GLY A 81 30.55 41.11 -15.26
C GLY A 81 30.27 39.94 -14.29
N TYR A 82 31.19 39.60 -13.39
CA TYR A 82 31.03 38.52 -12.41
C TYR A 82 30.49 39.07 -11.07
N ILE A 83 29.74 38.23 -10.39
CA ILE A 83 29.23 38.44 -9.04
C ILE A 83 29.88 37.43 -8.08
N TYR A 84 29.86 37.71 -6.80
CA TYR A 84 30.32 36.80 -5.78
C TYR A 84 29.23 36.45 -4.79
N LYS A 85 29.32 35.25 -4.19
CA LYS A 85 28.49 34.78 -3.08
C LYS A 85 29.40 34.17 -2.00
N ILE A 86 29.25 34.65 -0.77
CA ILE A 86 29.99 34.09 0.37
C ILE A 86 29.12 33.03 1.04
N LYS A 87 29.66 31.82 1.22
CA LYS A 87 28.98 30.71 1.90
C LYS A 87 29.96 30.04 2.88
N GLY A 88 29.82 30.38 4.16
CA GLY A 88 30.80 30.00 5.18
C GLY A 88 32.18 30.64 4.88
N TYR A 89 33.22 29.83 4.78
CA TYR A 89 34.59 30.26 4.42
C TYR A 89 34.89 30.14 2.92
N HIS A 90 33.87 29.95 2.07
CA HIS A 90 34.04 29.85 0.62
C HIS A 90 33.40 31.04 -0.10
N ILE A 91 34.16 31.62 -1.01
CA ILE A 91 33.72 32.71 -1.91
C ILE A 91 33.57 32.10 -3.30
N ILE A 92 32.34 32.06 -3.82
CA ILE A 92 32.02 31.53 -5.15
C ILE A 92 31.84 32.70 -6.10
N ILE A 93 32.66 32.74 -7.17
CA ILE A 93 32.56 33.73 -8.24
C ILE A 93 31.88 33.13 -9.44
N SER A 94 30.77 33.72 -9.90
CA SER A 94 29.97 33.25 -11.02
C SER A 94 29.48 34.41 -11.89
N LEU A 95 29.13 34.13 -13.13
CA LEU A 95 28.37 35.09 -13.94
C LEU A 95 26.97 35.27 -13.33
N PRO A 96 26.42 36.51 -13.36
CA PRO A 96 25.03 36.71 -13.03
C PRO A 96 24.23 35.85 -14.00
N THR A 97 23.52 34.85 -13.47
CA THR A 97 22.50 34.13 -14.24
C THR A 97 21.55 35.21 -14.75
N PRO A 98 21.25 35.29 -16.07
CA PRO A 98 20.28 36.25 -16.55
C PRO A 98 19.02 36.00 -15.71
N LYS A 99 18.53 37.02 -15.03
CA LYS A 99 17.17 36.99 -14.49
C LYS A 99 16.28 36.87 -15.73
N THR A 100 15.96 35.66 -16.09
CA THR A 100 14.71 35.42 -16.74
C THR A 100 13.70 35.90 -15.71
N GLU A 101 13.08 37.04 -15.96
CA GLU A 101 11.83 37.39 -15.31
C GLU A 101 10.84 36.31 -15.67
N THR A 102 10.91 35.23 -14.93
CA THR A 102 9.80 34.30 -14.79
C THR A 102 8.74 35.13 -14.13
N ILE A 103 7.77 35.61 -14.91
CA ILE A 103 6.45 35.92 -14.44
C ILE A 103 6.18 34.86 -13.38
N GLY A 104 6.12 35.26 -12.13
CA GLY A 104 5.98 34.35 -11.01
C GLY A 104 4.62 33.70 -11.03
N GLU A 105 4.46 32.66 -11.84
CA GLU A 105 3.71 31.53 -11.43
C GLU A 105 4.47 30.97 -10.21
N LYS A 106 3.96 31.28 -9.05
CA LYS A 106 4.11 30.41 -7.89
C LYS A 106 3.60 29.06 -8.38
N THR A 107 4.48 28.23 -8.91
CA THR A 107 4.21 26.81 -9.06
C THR A 107 3.95 26.33 -7.65
N GLN A 108 2.70 26.34 -7.27
CA GLN A 108 2.23 25.76 -6.02
C GLN A 108 2.67 24.30 -6.12
N LYS A 109 3.76 23.96 -5.44
CA LYS A 109 4.19 22.56 -5.36
C LYS A 109 2.97 21.80 -4.89
N LEU A 110 2.48 20.92 -5.73
CA LEU A 110 1.37 20.05 -5.36
C LEU A 110 1.78 19.28 -4.11
N THR A 111 0.98 19.37 -3.08
CA THR A 111 1.20 18.70 -1.79
C THR A 111 0.00 17.84 -1.45
N GLN A 112 0.23 16.83 -0.65
CA GLN A 112 -0.83 15.97 -0.13
C GLN A 112 -0.57 15.68 1.35
N THR A 113 -1.49 14.96 1.99
CA THR A 113 -1.40 14.55 3.38
C THR A 113 -1.12 13.06 3.49
N ILE A 114 -0.18 12.70 4.35
CA ILE A 114 0.01 11.33 4.84
C ILE A 114 -0.67 11.24 6.19
N ARG A 115 -1.57 10.27 6.34
CA ARG A 115 -2.24 9.97 7.60
C ARG A 115 -2.13 8.49 7.91
N GLY A 116 -2.31 8.12 9.16
CA GLY A 116 -2.22 6.72 9.51
C GLY A 116 -2.40 6.47 10.99
N ILE A 117 -2.02 5.26 11.39
CA ILE A 117 -2.04 4.81 12.77
C ILE A 117 -0.71 4.13 13.13
N VAL A 118 -0.24 4.35 14.34
CA VAL A 118 0.90 3.62 14.92
C VAL A 118 0.37 2.67 15.97
N VAL A 119 0.74 1.40 15.87
CA VAL A 119 0.27 0.34 16.77
C VAL A 119 1.41 -0.56 17.24
N ASP A 120 1.27 -1.16 18.42
CA ASP A 120 2.10 -2.27 18.85
C ASP A 120 1.87 -3.47 17.93
N SER A 121 2.93 -4.03 17.36
CA SER A 121 2.84 -5.09 16.34
C SER A 121 2.22 -6.39 16.85
N LYS A 122 2.27 -6.66 18.16
CA LYS A 122 1.79 -7.90 18.77
C LYS A 122 0.41 -7.76 19.38
N THR A 123 0.11 -6.61 19.97
CA THR A 123 -1.16 -6.38 20.66
C THR A 123 -2.14 -5.54 19.85
N ASN A 124 -1.69 -4.93 18.73
CA ASN A 124 -2.46 -3.96 17.98
C ASN A 124 -3.00 -2.79 18.85
N ALA A 125 -2.43 -2.59 20.03
CA ALA A 125 -2.74 -1.45 20.88
C ALA A 125 -2.23 -0.16 20.20
N PRO A 126 -2.99 0.91 20.21
CA PRO A 126 -2.52 2.19 19.69
C PRO A 126 -1.34 2.71 20.52
N ILE A 127 -0.33 3.26 19.89
CA ILE A 127 0.80 3.90 20.57
C ILE A 127 0.58 5.40 20.53
N GLU A 128 0.28 5.98 21.68
CA GLU A 128 0.10 7.41 21.88
C GLU A 128 1.48 8.12 21.96
N TYR A 129 1.56 9.35 21.46
CA TYR A 129 2.77 10.19 21.45
C TYR A 129 3.97 9.59 20.67
N ALA A 130 3.77 8.63 19.79
CA ALA A 130 4.82 8.21 18.87
C ALA A 130 5.15 9.36 17.90
N SER A 131 6.44 9.60 17.69
CA SER A 131 6.91 10.59 16.71
C SER A 131 6.95 9.96 15.33
N VAL A 132 6.26 10.56 14.37
CA VAL A 132 6.21 10.09 12.96
C VAL A 132 6.71 11.20 12.07
N TYR A 133 7.64 10.91 11.17
CA TYR A 133 8.20 11.90 10.26
C TYR A 133 8.63 11.30 8.92
N VAL A 134 8.74 12.18 7.93
CA VAL A 134 9.28 11.86 6.61
C VAL A 134 10.81 11.82 6.70
N LEU A 135 11.43 10.69 6.39
CA LEU A 135 12.87 10.49 6.60
C LEU A 135 13.71 11.45 5.73
N GLU A 136 13.28 11.72 4.51
CA GLU A 136 13.94 12.63 3.57
C GLU A 136 13.76 14.11 3.92
N GLU A 137 12.70 14.44 4.69
CA GLU A 137 12.40 15.80 5.12
C GLU A 137 11.83 15.80 6.55
N PRO A 138 12.68 15.69 7.60
CA PRO A 138 12.25 15.56 8.99
C PRO A 138 11.44 16.75 9.56
N SER A 139 11.41 17.88 8.86
CA SER A 139 10.53 18.99 9.16
C SER A 139 9.04 18.64 8.99
N LEU A 140 8.75 17.66 8.12
CA LEU A 140 7.42 17.09 7.91
C LEU A 140 7.20 15.96 8.91
N ASN A 141 6.57 16.28 10.03
CA ASN A 141 6.36 15.37 11.15
C ASN A 141 5.00 15.56 11.83
N SER A 142 4.65 14.60 12.67
CA SER A 142 3.46 14.61 13.53
C SER A 142 3.70 13.70 14.72
N SER A 143 2.95 13.89 15.80
CA SER A 143 2.85 12.94 16.90
C SER A 143 1.50 12.23 16.85
N THR A 144 1.43 11.00 17.35
CA THR A 144 0.19 10.24 17.44
C THR A 144 -0.70 10.71 18.58
N ASP A 145 -2.02 10.65 18.36
CA ASP A 145 -3.04 10.87 19.38
C ASP A 145 -3.27 9.63 20.27
N SER A 146 -4.21 9.72 21.22
CA SER A 146 -4.55 8.62 22.13
C SER A 146 -5.12 7.37 21.44
N LEU A 147 -5.50 7.48 20.19
CA LEU A 147 -5.94 6.37 19.34
C LEU A 147 -4.82 5.91 18.38
N GLY A 148 -3.60 6.44 18.56
CA GLY A 148 -2.46 6.13 17.71
C GLY A 148 -2.48 6.81 16.34
N ASN A 149 -3.44 7.68 16.04
CA ASN A 149 -3.55 8.32 14.74
C ASN A 149 -2.54 9.46 14.59
N PHE A 150 -1.98 9.61 13.39
CA PHE A 150 -1.12 10.72 13.01
C PHE A 150 -1.55 11.34 11.67
N ARG A 151 -1.09 12.58 11.43
CA ARG A 151 -1.37 13.30 10.20
C ARG A 151 -0.24 14.26 9.86
N ILE A 152 0.45 14.04 8.75
CA ILE A 152 1.50 14.91 8.20
C ILE A 152 0.93 15.61 6.98
N SER A 153 0.74 16.93 7.09
CA SER A 153 0.17 17.76 6.02
C SER A 153 1.25 18.39 5.16
N ASN A 154 0.88 18.85 3.95
CA ASN A 154 1.75 19.57 3.02
C ASN A 154 2.98 18.78 2.54
N VAL A 155 2.91 17.46 2.50
CA VAL A 155 3.95 16.62 1.94
C VAL A 155 3.96 16.80 0.42
N PRO A 156 5.08 17.21 -0.22
CA PRO A 156 5.16 17.31 -1.67
C PRO A 156 4.85 15.96 -2.33
N ILE A 157 4.30 15.98 -3.54
CA ILE A 157 4.12 14.73 -4.29
C ILE A 157 5.48 14.08 -4.55
N GLY A 158 5.57 12.77 -4.35
CA GLY A 158 6.82 12.02 -4.44
C GLY A 158 6.75 10.67 -3.75
N ARG A 159 7.91 10.08 -3.51
CA ARG A 159 8.06 8.83 -2.74
C ARG A 159 8.90 9.10 -1.52
N TYR A 160 8.44 8.61 -0.39
CA TYR A 160 9.05 8.91 0.90
C TYR A 160 9.11 7.68 1.79
N ASN A 161 10.11 7.66 2.65
CA ASN A 161 10.20 6.70 3.75
C ASN A 161 9.62 7.36 5.00
N ILE A 162 8.61 6.71 5.60
CA ILE A 162 7.94 7.22 6.80
C ILE A 162 8.48 6.46 8.00
N GLN A 163 9.07 7.17 8.93
CA GLN A 163 9.63 6.60 10.14
C GLN A 163 8.77 6.92 11.35
N ALA A 164 8.50 5.89 12.18
CA ALA A 164 7.93 6.05 13.51
C ALA A 164 8.97 5.69 14.58
N SER A 165 8.98 6.45 15.67
CA SER A 165 9.81 6.21 16.83
C SER A 165 9.04 6.46 18.12
N PHE A 166 9.25 5.59 19.12
CA PHE A 166 8.69 5.72 20.45
C PHE A 166 9.63 5.08 21.48
N THR A 167 9.69 5.63 22.70
CA THR A 167 10.55 5.11 23.76
C THR A 167 10.14 3.68 24.13
N GLY A 168 11.09 2.76 24.17
CA GLY A 168 10.83 1.34 24.43
C GLY A 168 10.46 0.51 23.22
N TYR A 169 10.47 1.09 22.02
CA TYR A 169 10.19 0.40 20.75
C TYR A 169 11.35 0.51 19.76
N HIS A 170 11.48 -0.47 18.90
CA HIS A 170 12.35 -0.36 17.74
C HIS A 170 11.79 0.63 16.74
N ILE A 171 12.67 1.39 16.11
CA ILE A 171 12.30 2.28 15.01
C ILE A 171 11.64 1.45 13.90
N SER A 172 10.47 1.89 13.44
CA SER A 172 9.76 1.28 12.31
C SER A 172 9.78 2.21 11.11
N ILE A 173 10.09 1.67 9.92
CA ILE A 173 10.12 2.43 8.67
C ILE A 173 9.23 1.75 7.65
N ILE A 174 8.28 2.51 7.10
CA ILE A 174 7.51 2.14 5.92
C ILE A 174 8.15 2.82 4.72
N SER A 175 8.69 2.01 3.81
CA SER A 175 9.47 2.50 2.67
C SER A 175 8.62 2.77 1.46
N GLU A 176 9.11 3.69 0.60
CA GLU A 176 8.59 3.92 -0.74
C GLU A 176 7.10 4.31 -0.78
N VAL A 177 6.60 4.99 0.26
CA VAL A 177 5.22 5.48 0.33
C VAL A 177 5.00 6.48 -0.80
N SER A 178 4.10 6.17 -1.72
CA SER A 178 3.79 7.02 -2.88
C SER A 178 2.79 8.10 -2.50
N VAL A 179 3.21 9.35 -2.55
CA VAL A 179 2.36 10.53 -2.32
C VAL A 179 1.99 11.13 -3.66
N THR A 180 0.73 11.00 -4.04
CA THR A 180 0.18 11.51 -5.30
C THR A 180 -0.74 12.70 -5.03
N SER A 181 -1.10 13.47 -6.06
CA SER A 181 -2.03 14.58 -5.92
C SER A 181 -3.50 14.16 -5.77
N SER A 182 -3.81 12.87 -5.97
CA SER A 182 -5.20 12.40 -6.08
C SER A 182 -5.92 12.33 -4.75
N LYS A 183 -5.36 11.64 -3.75
CA LYS A 183 -5.98 11.44 -2.44
C LYS A 183 -4.96 11.32 -1.32
N GLU A 184 -5.43 11.45 -0.09
CA GLU A 184 -4.58 11.26 1.10
C GLU A 184 -4.05 9.83 1.17
N VAL A 185 -2.80 9.70 1.58
CA VAL A 185 -2.15 8.40 1.75
C VAL A 185 -2.40 7.90 3.16
N TYR A 186 -2.90 6.67 3.28
CA TYR A 186 -3.07 6.00 4.57
C TYR A 186 -1.95 4.99 4.80
N VAL A 187 -1.31 5.07 5.96
CA VAL A 187 -0.21 4.18 6.36
C VAL A 187 -0.47 3.62 7.75
N GLU A 188 -0.37 2.32 7.91
CA GLU A 188 -0.35 1.65 9.21
C GLU A 188 1.10 1.28 9.56
N ILE A 189 1.55 1.72 10.73
CA ILE A 189 2.94 1.54 11.18
C ILE A 189 2.96 0.65 12.42
N PRO A 190 3.22 -0.66 12.28
CA PRO A 190 3.44 -1.54 13.41
C PRO A 190 4.84 -1.31 13.99
N MET A 191 4.93 -1.20 15.31
CA MET A 191 6.19 -1.07 16.04
C MET A 191 6.44 -2.28 16.94
N ASP A 192 7.68 -2.73 17.01
CA ASP A 192 8.12 -3.81 17.90
C ASP A 192 8.72 -3.23 19.16
N GLU A 193 8.32 -3.78 20.30
CA GLU A 193 8.92 -3.43 21.59
C GLU A 193 10.40 -3.80 21.65
N ASN A 194 11.22 -2.87 22.10
CA ASN A 194 12.66 -3.08 22.29
C ASN A 194 12.94 -3.71 23.66
N ILE A 195 13.44 -4.95 23.63
CA ILE A 195 13.69 -5.76 24.84
C ILE A 195 15.10 -5.47 25.41
N GLN A 196 15.98 -4.82 24.67
CA GLN A 196 17.35 -4.57 25.11
C GLN A 196 17.47 -3.25 25.86
N TYR A 197 17.47 -3.33 27.19
CA TYR A 197 17.98 -2.26 28.04
C TYR A 197 19.51 -2.27 28.00
N LEU A 198 20.12 -1.10 27.74
CA LEU A 198 21.54 -0.79 27.92
C LEU A 198 22.52 -1.35 26.87
N ALA A 199 22.47 -0.84 25.67
CA ALA A 199 23.67 -0.43 24.91
C ALA A 199 23.20 0.56 23.85
N GLU A 200 23.86 1.69 23.74
CA GLU A 200 23.72 2.64 22.63
C GLU A 200 24.27 1.95 21.37
N VAL A 201 23.45 1.09 20.78
CA VAL A 201 23.76 0.52 19.49
C VAL A 201 23.10 1.46 18.48
N LEU A 202 23.94 2.13 17.73
CA LEU A 202 23.53 2.87 16.54
C LEU A 202 23.00 1.87 15.51
N VAL A 203 21.76 1.40 15.73
CA VAL A 203 21.09 0.49 14.80
C VAL A 203 20.67 1.35 13.61
N LYS A 204 21.36 1.20 12.49
CA LYS A 204 20.80 1.67 11.22
C LYS A 204 19.46 0.96 11.06
N PRO A 205 18.35 1.68 10.94
CA PRO A 205 17.05 1.04 10.81
C PRO A 205 17.04 0.17 9.57
N GLU A 206 16.87 -1.13 9.75
CA GLU A 206 16.79 -2.08 8.67
C GLU A 206 15.39 -2.07 8.09
N ILE A 207 15.27 -1.74 6.82
CA ILE A 207 14.00 -1.74 6.11
C ILE A 207 13.59 -3.19 5.85
N LYS A 208 12.73 -3.74 6.68
CA LYS A 208 12.24 -5.12 6.55
C LYS A 208 10.98 -5.17 5.68
N LYS A 209 11.13 -5.12 4.36
CA LYS A 209 10.01 -5.24 3.39
C LYS A 209 9.30 -6.60 3.43
N ASN A 210 9.93 -7.63 4.00
CA ASN A 210 9.45 -9.01 3.94
C ASN A 210 8.68 -9.46 5.19
N ARG A 211 8.36 -8.54 6.10
CA ARG A 211 7.69 -8.90 7.34
C ARG A 211 6.18 -9.01 7.12
N THR A 212 5.57 -10.08 7.65
CA THR A 212 4.13 -10.23 7.71
C THR A 212 3.50 -9.27 8.72
N ILE A 213 2.24 -8.89 8.46
CA ILE A 213 1.42 -8.12 9.39
C ILE A 213 1.02 -9.00 10.58
N ASN A 214 0.76 -10.28 10.33
CA ASN A 214 0.43 -11.25 11.36
C ASN A 214 1.65 -11.60 12.21
N PRO A 215 1.69 -11.25 13.51
CA PRO A 215 2.84 -11.51 14.38
C PRO A 215 3.04 -12.98 14.72
N MET A 216 2.04 -13.85 14.44
CA MET A 216 2.14 -15.31 14.65
C MET A 216 2.87 -16.00 13.50
N ALA A 217 3.11 -15.33 12.40
CA ALA A 217 3.86 -15.86 11.27
C ALA A 217 5.36 -15.91 11.60
N PHE A 218 5.92 -17.11 11.59
CA PHE A 218 7.33 -17.33 11.91
C PHE A 218 8.21 -17.29 10.65
N THR A 219 7.75 -17.94 9.58
CA THR A 219 8.45 -18.02 8.29
C THR A 219 7.42 -18.34 7.18
N GLY A 220 7.84 -18.21 5.91
CA GLY A 220 6.98 -18.57 4.78
C GLY A 220 5.87 -17.57 4.46
N GLY A 221 5.77 -16.46 5.20
CA GLY A 221 4.84 -15.38 4.95
C GLY A 221 5.55 -14.13 4.45
N ARG A 222 4.83 -13.32 3.67
CA ARG A 222 5.28 -12.02 3.17
C ARG A 222 4.11 -11.05 3.08
N MET A 223 4.34 -9.81 3.47
CA MET A 223 3.36 -8.75 3.25
C MET A 223 3.27 -8.42 1.75
N ILE A 224 2.05 -8.32 1.25
CA ILE A 224 1.72 -7.74 -0.05
C ILE A 224 1.36 -6.26 0.18
N SER A 225 2.20 -5.36 -0.30
CA SER A 225 1.90 -3.94 -0.34
C SER A 225 1.02 -3.62 -1.54
N MET A 226 -0.08 -2.92 -1.32
CA MET A 226 -0.96 -2.51 -2.43
C MET A 226 -0.27 -1.51 -3.37
N GLU A 227 0.68 -0.75 -2.84
CA GLU A 227 1.49 0.15 -3.65
C GLU A 227 2.44 -0.63 -4.58
N GLU A 228 3.04 -1.74 -4.09
CA GLU A 228 3.84 -2.63 -4.93
C GLU A 228 2.98 -3.36 -5.98
N ALA A 229 1.76 -3.79 -5.62
CA ALA A 229 0.83 -4.44 -6.55
C ALA A 229 0.46 -3.52 -7.72
N GLY A 230 0.20 -2.24 -7.46
CA GLY A 230 -0.12 -1.25 -8.50
C GLY A 230 1.07 -0.90 -9.41
N ARG A 231 2.32 -1.21 -9.00
CA ARG A 231 3.53 -0.95 -9.79
C ARG A 231 4.10 -2.18 -10.49
N PHE A 232 3.68 -3.34 -10.10
CA PHE A 232 4.20 -4.58 -10.66
C PHE A 232 3.90 -4.68 -12.15
N ALA A 233 4.93 -4.83 -12.95
CA ALA A 233 4.78 -5.06 -14.39
C ALA A 233 3.98 -6.36 -14.60
N ASN A 234 2.89 -6.35 -15.32
CA ASN A 234 1.90 -7.43 -15.42
C ASN A 234 0.98 -7.57 -14.18
N GLY A 235 0.99 -6.61 -13.27
CA GLY A 235 0.17 -6.64 -12.05
C GLY A 235 -1.31 -6.41 -12.32
N PHE A 236 -1.65 -5.54 -13.26
CA PHE A 236 -3.04 -5.10 -13.55
C PHE A 236 -3.81 -4.71 -12.29
N ASP A 237 -3.12 -4.10 -11.31
CA ASP A 237 -3.66 -3.76 -9.98
C ASP A 237 -4.21 -4.97 -9.20
N ASP A 238 -3.77 -6.19 -9.52
CA ASP A 238 -4.19 -7.42 -8.90
C ASP A 238 -3.13 -7.95 -7.91
N PRO A 239 -3.42 -8.02 -6.61
CA PRO A 239 -2.48 -8.50 -5.61
C PRO A 239 -2.05 -9.96 -5.82
N ALA A 240 -2.89 -10.79 -6.43
CA ALA A 240 -2.53 -12.18 -6.73
C ALA A 240 -1.39 -12.27 -7.74
N ARG A 241 -1.39 -11.42 -8.76
CA ARG A 241 -0.32 -11.37 -9.77
C ARG A 241 1.03 -10.95 -9.18
N LEU A 242 1.05 -10.06 -8.19
CA LEU A 242 2.29 -9.69 -7.49
C LEU A 242 2.92 -10.91 -6.81
N SER A 243 2.12 -11.84 -6.28
CA SER A 243 2.65 -13.01 -5.59
C SER A 243 3.48 -13.93 -6.50
N ALA A 244 3.29 -13.89 -7.82
CA ALA A 244 4.10 -14.63 -8.79
C ALA A 244 5.58 -14.18 -8.81
N ALA A 245 5.89 -13.01 -8.27
CA ALA A 245 7.27 -12.55 -8.08
C ALA A 245 7.97 -13.18 -6.85
N PHE A 246 7.24 -13.95 -6.03
CA PHE A 246 7.79 -14.50 -4.79
C PHE A 246 8.38 -15.89 -5.01
N ALA A 247 9.43 -16.20 -4.26
CA ALA A 247 10.08 -17.49 -4.35
C ALA A 247 9.11 -18.66 -4.07
N GLY A 248 9.14 -19.68 -4.92
CA GLY A 248 8.28 -20.85 -4.82
C GLY A 248 6.86 -20.65 -5.34
N VAL A 249 6.59 -19.56 -6.03
CA VAL A 249 5.31 -19.25 -6.69
C VAL A 249 5.53 -19.14 -8.19
N ALA A 250 4.73 -19.85 -8.97
CA ALA A 250 4.71 -19.74 -10.42
C ALA A 250 3.37 -19.13 -10.85
N GLY A 251 3.43 -18.07 -11.64
CA GLY A 251 2.25 -17.40 -12.20
C GLY A 251 2.09 -17.66 -13.68
N ASP A 252 0.91 -17.37 -14.20
CA ASP A 252 0.60 -17.36 -15.62
C ASP A 252 0.44 -15.91 -16.12
N ILE A 253 0.89 -15.64 -17.34
CA ILE A 253 0.80 -14.30 -17.94
C ILE A 253 -0.65 -13.95 -18.30
N GLY A 254 -1.42 -14.93 -18.79
CA GLY A 254 -2.80 -14.75 -19.26
C GLY A 254 -3.84 -14.65 -18.15
N THR A 255 -3.55 -15.22 -16.99
CA THR A 255 -4.46 -15.28 -15.85
C THR A 255 -3.80 -14.80 -14.57
N ASN A 256 -4.56 -14.70 -13.49
CA ASN A 256 -4.01 -14.47 -12.14
C ASN A 256 -3.84 -15.76 -11.33
N ALA A 257 -3.85 -16.90 -12.00
CA ALA A 257 -3.58 -18.20 -11.39
C ALA A 257 -2.15 -18.25 -10.86
N VAL A 258 -2.00 -18.70 -9.63
CA VAL A 258 -0.70 -18.91 -9.00
C VAL A 258 -0.57 -20.32 -8.48
N ALA A 259 0.42 -21.05 -8.99
CA ALA A 259 0.81 -22.35 -8.49
C ALA A 259 1.86 -22.19 -7.40
N ILE A 260 1.57 -22.63 -6.19
CA ILE A 260 2.44 -22.48 -5.04
C ILE A 260 3.11 -23.81 -4.74
N ARG A 261 4.45 -23.85 -4.86
CA ARG A 261 5.26 -25.07 -4.69
C ARG A 261 4.77 -26.25 -5.52
N GLY A 262 4.29 -25.97 -6.73
CA GLY A 262 3.77 -26.99 -7.65
C GLY A 262 2.33 -27.45 -7.40
N ASN A 263 1.66 -26.93 -6.38
CA ASN A 263 0.24 -27.21 -6.15
C ASN A 263 -0.65 -26.40 -7.09
N SER A 264 -1.77 -26.99 -7.50
CA SER A 264 -2.76 -26.31 -8.33
C SER A 264 -3.33 -25.06 -7.66
N PRO A 265 -3.56 -23.98 -8.41
CA PRO A 265 -4.14 -22.74 -7.90
C PRO A 265 -5.48 -22.90 -7.17
N GLN A 266 -6.28 -23.90 -7.53
CA GLN A 266 -7.56 -24.21 -6.88
C GLN A 266 -7.44 -24.54 -5.39
N PHE A 267 -6.25 -24.96 -4.91
CA PHE A 267 -5.98 -25.27 -3.51
C PHE A 267 -5.48 -24.07 -2.71
N THR A 268 -5.41 -22.90 -3.31
CA THR A 268 -5.06 -21.66 -2.63
C THR A 268 -6.24 -21.16 -1.81
N GLN A 269 -6.03 -20.93 -0.53
CA GLN A 269 -7.04 -20.39 0.36
C GLN A 269 -7.07 -18.85 0.24
N TRP A 270 -8.27 -18.30 0.10
CA TRP A 270 -8.51 -16.88 0.14
C TRP A 270 -9.21 -16.51 1.44
N ARG A 271 -8.72 -15.51 2.11
CA ARG A 271 -9.31 -14.97 3.34
C ARG A 271 -9.52 -13.48 3.19
N LEU A 272 -10.62 -12.98 3.75
CA LEU A 272 -10.93 -11.56 3.83
C LEU A 272 -11.41 -11.23 5.24
N GLU A 273 -10.81 -10.22 5.86
CA GLU A 273 -11.13 -9.80 7.23
C GLU A 273 -11.05 -10.96 8.26
N GLY A 274 -10.18 -11.96 8.00
CA GLY A 274 -9.90 -13.07 8.89
C GLY A 274 -10.80 -14.30 8.73
N ILE A 275 -11.67 -14.34 7.72
CA ILE A 275 -12.48 -15.53 7.38
C ILE A 275 -12.11 -16.07 6.00
N GLU A 276 -12.28 -17.38 5.82
CA GLU A 276 -12.18 -18.00 4.51
C GLU A 276 -13.33 -17.58 3.61
N ILE A 277 -13.01 -17.23 2.35
CA ILE A 277 -13.97 -16.80 1.35
C ILE A 277 -13.82 -17.63 0.07
N PRO A 278 -14.87 -17.75 -0.77
CA PRO A 278 -14.72 -18.29 -2.12
C PRO A 278 -13.66 -17.52 -2.90
N ASN A 279 -12.97 -18.17 -3.82
CA ASN A 279 -11.98 -17.50 -4.67
C ASN A 279 -12.57 -16.22 -5.28
N PRO A 280 -12.02 -15.04 -4.94
CA PRO A 280 -12.60 -13.74 -5.35
C PRO A 280 -12.18 -13.32 -6.76
N THR A 281 -11.72 -14.25 -7.58
CA THR A 281 -11.28 -13.98 -8.95
C THR A 281 -12.45 -14.09 -9.92
N HIS A 282 -12.55 -13.10 -10.82
CA HIS A 282 -13.50 -13.13 -11.92
C HIS A 282 -13.19 -14.26 -12.89
N PHE A 283 -14.19 -15.03 -13.26
CA PHE A 283 -14.09 -16.18 -14.17
C PHE A 283 -13.17 -17.31 -13.68
N ALA A 284 -12.92 -17.41 -12.36
CA ALA A 284 -11.98 -18.38 -11.79
C ALA A 284 -12.29 -19.83 -12.14
N ASP A 285 -13.56 -20.18 -12.30
CA ASP A 285 -14.02 -21.54 -12.46
C ASP A 285 -14.23 -21.95 -13.93
N LEU A 286 -14.08 -21.00 -14.88
CA LEU A 286 -14.20 -21.30 -16.31
C LEU A 286 -13.16 -22.27 -16.84
N SER A 287 -11.93 -22.20 -16.32
CA SER A 287 -10.83 -23.08 -16.72
C SER A 287 -10.70 -24.31 -15.82
N GLY A 288 -11.46 -24.41 -14.74
CA GLY A 288 -11.33 -25.46 -13.72
C GLY A 288 -10.01 -25.43 -12.94
N LEU A 289 -9.16 -24.43 -13.14
CA LEU A 289 -7.82 -24.33 -12.54
C LEU A 289 -7.72 -23.32 -11.41
N GLY A 290 -8.83 -22.67 -11.03
CA GLY A 290 -8.88 -21.67 -9.95
C GLY A 290 -8.23 -20.33 -10.27
N GLY A 291 -7.75 -20.12 -11.49
CA GLY A 291 -7.29 -18.86 -12.01
C GLY A 291 -8.33 -18.20 -12.93
N GLY A 292 -8.29 -16.90 -13.00
CA GLY A 292 -9.18 -16.12 -13.85
C GLY A 292 -8.49 -14.85 -14.34
N PHE A 293 -9.28 -13.88 -14.71
CA PHE A 293 -8.76 -12.72 -15.40
C PHE A 293 -8.26 -11.63 -14.44
N LEU A 294 -9.01 -11.34 -13.39
CA LEU A 294 -8.80 -10.26 -12.44
C LEU A 294 -9.45 -10.61 -11.10
N SER A 295 -8.79 -10.25 -10.02
CA SER A 295 -9.38 -10.35 -8.68
C SER A 295 -10.42 -9.24 -8.45
N ALA A 296 -11.51 -9.54 -7.75
CA ALA A 296 -12.47 -8.57 -7.23
C ALA A 296 -11.90 -7.71 -6.08
N LEU A 297 -10.66 -7.98 -5.69
CA LEU A 297 -9.94 -7.26 -4.62
C LEU A 297 -9.17 -6.08 -5.22
N SER A 298 -9.86 -4.96 -5.44
CA SER A 298 -9.25 -3.72 -5.97
C SER A 298 -8.23 -3.14 -5.00
N THR A 299 -7.07 -2.70 -5.52
CA THR A 299 -6.06 -1.96 -4.74
C THR A 299 -6.60 -0.65 -4.15
N GLN A 300 -7.75 -0.15 -4.63
CA GLN A 300 -8.42 1.02 -4.06
C GLN A 300 -9.02 0.76 -2.67
N VAL A 301 -9.38 -0.48 -2.35
CA VAL A 301 -10.07 -0.85 -1.11
C VAL A 301 -9.28 -1.80 -0.22
N ILE A 302 -8.34 -2.56 -0.80
CA ILE A 302 -7.49 -3.46 -0.02
C ILE A 302 -6.37 -2.66 0.65
N GLY A 303 -6.12 -2.97 1.92
CA GLY A 303 -4.92 -2.55 2.65
C GLY A 303 -3.76 -3.52 2.45
N ASN A 304 -2.62 -3.20 3.04
CA ASN A 304 -1.53 -4.16 3.11
C ASN A 304 -2.03 -5.47 3.69
N SER A 305 -1.65 -6.58 3.10
CA SER A 305 -2.20 -7.92 3.36
C SER A 305 -1.08 -8.93 3.40
N ASP A 306 -1.33 -10.12 3.93
CA ASP A 306 -0.32 -11.16 4.03
C ASP A 306 -0.53 -12.25 2.99
N PHE A 307 0.56 -12.75 2.46
CA PHE A 307 0.60 -13.92 1.60
C PHE A 307 1.53 -14.98 2.21
N TYR A 308 1.06 -16.21 2.27
CA TYR A 308 1.81 -17.35 2.79
C TYR A 308 1.97 -18.42 1.72
N ASN A 309 3.21 -18.85 1.50
CA ASN A 309 3.53 -19.96 0.61
C ASN A 309 3.95 -21.23 1.37
N GLY A 310 3.69 -21.28 2.67
CA GLY A 310 3.98 -22.40 3.59
C GLY A 310 4.19 -21.93 5.02
N ALA A 311 4.43 -22.86 5.95
CA ALA A 311 4.63 -22.59 7.37
C ALA A 311 3.53 -21.72 7.99
N PHE A 312 2.28 -22.15 7.80
CA PHE A 312 1.09 -21.42 8.23
C PHE A 312 0.98 -21.36 9.76
N PRO A 313 0.67 -20.19 10.36
CA PRO A 313 0.19 -20.13 11.72
C PRO A 313 -1.01 -21.03 12.00
N ALA A 314 -1.20 -21.46 13.26
CA ALA A 314 -2.23 -22.43 13.64
C ALA A 314 -3.67 -21.97 13.34
N GLU A 315 -3.89 -20.68 13.17
CA GLU A 315 -5.19 -20.09 12.81
C GLU A 315 -5.65 -20.39 11.36
N TYR A 316 -4.73 -20.82 10.48
CA TYR A 316 -5.04 -21.17 9.10
C TYR A 316 -5.27 -22.68 9.01
N ASN A 317 -6.52 -23.08 9.17
CA ASN A 317 -6.95 -24.46 8.98
C ASN A 317 -7.33 -24.70 7.52
N ASN A 318 -7.44 -25.97 7.13
CA ASN A 318 -7.92 -26.42 5.81
C ASN A 318 -7.09 -25.87 4.62
N VAL A 319 -5.78 -25.62 4.83
CA VAL A 319 -4.87 -25.09 3.81
C VAL A 319 -4.04 -26.21 3.19
N LEU A 320 -4.06 -26.31 1.85
CA LEU A 320 -3.27 -27.29 1.09
C LEU A 320 -2.10 -26.67 0.31
N SER A 321 -2.20 -25.40 -0.09
CA SER A 321 -1.22 -24.75 -0.96
C SER A 321 -0.67 -23.48 -0.33
N GLY A 322 -1.32 -22.36 -0.51
CA GLY A 322 -0.96 -21.08 0.08
C GLY A 322 -2.17 -20.31 0.58
N VAL A 323 -1.93 -19.20 1.24
CA VAL A 323 -2.99 -18.33 1.80
C VAL A 323 -2.78 -16.90 1.35
N PHE A 324 -3.82 -16.28 0.82
CA PHE A 324 -3.97 -14.83 0.73
C PHE A 324 -4.85 -14.36 1.90
N ASP A 325 -4.26 -13.70 2.89
CA ASP A 325 -4.99 -13.12 4.02
C ASP A 325 -5.12 -11.61 3.81
N MET A 326 -6.27 -11.23 3.25
CA MET A 326 -6.55 -9.90 2.74
C MET A 326 -7.35 -9.09 3.74
N HIS A 327 -7.07 -7.79 3.80
CA HIS A 327 -7.75 -6.86 4.68
C HIS A 327 -8.24 -5.64 3.91
N LEU A 328 -9.48 -5.24 4.15
CA LEU A 328 -10.01 -3.98 3.64
C LEU A 328 -9.47 -2.82 4.49
N ARG A 329 -8.96 -1.77 3.84
CA ARG A 329 -8.55 -0.56 4.55
C ARG A 329 -9.75 0.22 5.10
N ASN A 330 -9.54 1.07 6.07
CA ASN A 330 -10.55 1.98 6.54
C ASN A 330 -10.64 3.21 5.63
N GLY A 331 -11.86 3.71 5.41
CA GLY A 331 -12.08 4.94 4.67
C GLY A 331 -11.54 6.17 5.39
N ASN A 332 -11.43 7.29 4.68
CA ASN A 332 -11.00 8.55 5.24
C ASN A 332 -12.06 9.07 6.24
N ASN A 333 -11.66 9.27 7.51
CA ASN A 333 -12.56 9.76 8.55
C ASN A 333 -12.61 11.30 8.67
N GLN A 334 -11.87 12.03 7.81
CA GLN A 334 -11.77 13.50 7.86
C GLN A 334 -12.28 14.18 6.59
N LYS A 335 -12.02 13.60 5.41
CA LYS A 335 -12.35 14.17 4.11
C LYS A 335 -13.11 13.18 3.25
N TYR A 336 -13.96 13.70 2.37
CA TYR A 336 -14.54 12.91 1.29
C TYR A 336 -13.56 12.85 0.13
N GLU A 337 -13.32 11.66 -0.37
CA GLU A 337 -12.44 11.41 -1.50
C GLU A 337 -13.13 10.47 -2.48
N HIS A 338 -13.02 10.78 -3.76
CA HIS A 338 -13.61 10.02 -4.83
C HIS A 338 -12.55 9.74 -5.88
N ALA A 339 -12.51 8.52 -6.38
CA ALA A 339 -11.66 8.14 -7.50
C ALA A 339 -12.50 7.54 -8.63
N PHE A 340 -12.17 7.94 -9.84
CA PHE A 340 -12.76 7.43 -11.07
C PHE A 340 -11.62 6.99 -11.98
N GLN A 341 -11.60 5.73 -12.34
CA GLN A 341 -10.61 5.15 -13.24
C GLN A 341 -11.32 4.49 -14.41
N VAL A 342 -10.83 4.73 -15.61
CA VAL A 342 -11.25 4.07 -16.85
C VAL A 342 -10.05 3.40 -17.47
N GLY A 343 -10.17 2.12 -17.75
CA GLY A 343 -9.12 1.32 -18.34
C GLY A 343 -9.67 0.31 -19.35
N LEU A 344 -8.76 -0.43 -19.96
CA LEU A 344 -9.08 -1.48 -20.92
C LEU A 344 -9.94 -2.58 -20.29
N MET A 345 -9.74 -2.82 -18.98
CA MET A 345 -10.39 -3.87 -18.22
C MET A 345 -11.76 -3.48 -17.71
N GLY A 346 -12.01 -2.19 -17.49
CA GLY A 346 -13.26 -1.72 -16.93
C GLY A 346 -13.23 -0.29 -16.43
N ILE A 347 -14.32 0.05 -15.77
CA ILE A 347 -14.50 1.29 -15.03
C ILE A 347 -14.42 0.93 -13.54
N ASP A 348 -13.65 1.70 -12.78
CA ASP A 348 -13.51 1.60 -11.32
C ASP A 348 -13.97 2.90 -10.68
N LEU A 349 -14.93 2.81 -9.77
CA LEU A 349 -15.51 3.92 -9.02
C LEU A 349 -15.25 3.68 -7.53
N SER A 350 -14.52 4.57 -6.90
CA SER A 350 -14.24 4.49 -5.47
C SER A 350 -14.72 5.77 -4.77
N SER A 351 -15.32 5.60 -3.59
CA SER A 351 -15.76 6.70 -2.73
C SER A 351 -15.47 6.36 -1.28
N GLU A 352 -14.90 7.32 -0.56
CA GLU A 352 -14.64 7.19 0.86
C GLU A 352 -14.86 8.53 1.58
N GLY A 353 -15.15 8.46 2.86
CA GLY A 353 -15.33 9.67 3.65
C GLY A 353 -15.84 9.42 5.07
N PRO A 354 -15.97 10.50 5.86
CA PRO A 354 -16.48 10.41 7.21
C PRO A 354 -17.99 10.15 7.23
N ILE A 355 -18.42 9.16 8.01
CA ILE A 355 -19.82 9.05 8.48
C ILE A 355 -20.03 10.05 9.62
N SER A 356 -19.06 10.13 10.54
CA SER A 356 -19.03 11.12 11.61
C SER A 356 -17.58 11.49 11.95
N LYS A 357 -17.16 12.70 11.61
CA LYS A 357 -15.84 13.23 11.96
C LYS A 357 -15.58 13.22 13.47
N LYS A 358 -16.61 13.58 14.27
CA LYS A 358 -16.52 13.63 15.73
C LYS A 358 -16.23 12.27 16.35
N ARG A 359 -16.78 11.19 15.78
CA ARG A 359 -16.60 9.81 16.26
C ARG A 359 -15.50 9.06 15.52
N GLY A 360 -14.89 9.66 14.49
CA GLY A 360 -13.88 9.02 13.66
C GLY A 360 -14.43 7.90 12.77
N SER A 361 -15.76 7.77 12.62
CA SER A 361 -16.38 6.74 11.78
C SER A 361 -16.31 7.10 10.30
N SER A 362 -16.08 6.10 9.46
CA SER A 362 -15.84 6.28 8.03
C SER A 362 -16.51 5.18 7.19
N TYR A 363 -16.70 5.49 5.92
CA TYR A 363 -17.09 4.53 4.91
C TYR A 363 -16.05 4.46 3.80
N LEU A 364 -16.00 3.31 3.15
CA LEU A 364 -15.26 3.03 1.93
C LEU A 364 -16.14 2.16 1.04
N VAL A 365 -16.30 2.54 -0.22
CA VAL A 365 -17.08 1.80 -1.22
C VAL A 365 -16.31 1.82 -2.54
N ASN A 366 -16.29 0.70 -3.23
CA ASN A 366 -15.72 0.57 -4.56
C ASN A 366 -16.64 -0.28 -5.42
N TYR A 367 -16.90 0.16 -6.63
CA TYR A 367 -17.68 -0.56 -7.62
C TYR A 367 -16.93 -0.61 -8.94
N ARG A 368 -16.81 -1.81 -9.52
CA ARG A 368 -16.20 -2.00 -10.82
C ARG A 368 -17.15 -2.65 -11.80
N PHE A 369 -16.99 -2.28 -13.06
CA PHE A 369 -17.79 -2.76 -14.17
C PHE A 369 -16.92 -2.97 -15.40
N SER A 370 -17.05 -4.13 -16.05
CA SER A 370 -16.22 -4.48 -17.23
C SER A 370 -16.59 -3.68 -18.46
N THR A 371 -15.57 -3.23 -19.19
CA THR A 371 -15.69 -2.62 -20.54
C THR A 371 -15.01 -3.48 -21.61
N THR A 372 -14.66 -4.73 -21.28
CA THR A 372 -13.92 -5.63 -22.18
C THR A 372 -14.61 -5.83 -23.53
N SER A 373 -15.95 -5.93 -23.55
CA SER A 373 -16.72 -6.03 -24.80
C SER A 373 -16.61 -4.80 -25.70
N LEU A 374 -16.31 -3.61 -25.14
CA LEU A 374 -16.07 -2.40 -25.93
C LEU A 374 -14.66 -2.38 -26.53
N ALA A 375 -13.69 -3.01 -25.86
CA ALA A 375 -12.29 -3.02 -26.26
C ALA A 375 -11.96 -4.15 -27.25
N THR A 376 -12.63 -5.30 -27.15
CA THR A 376 -12.36 -6.51 -27.95
C THR A 376 -13.42 -6.80 -29.02
N GLY A 377 -14.38 -5.89 -29.21
CA GLY A 377 -15.58 -6.21 -29.97
C GLY A 377 -16.45 -7.24 -29.20
N ASN A 378 -17.32 -7.95 -29.89
CA ASN A 378 -18.17 -8.96 -29.25
C ASN A 378 -17.51 -10.34 -29.14
N ASP A 379 -16.23 -10.47 -29.51
CA ASP A 379 -15.55 -11.77 -29.56
C ASP A 379 -15.33 -12.39 -28.18
N LEU A 380 -15.09 -11.54 -27.16
CA LEU A 380 -15.02 -11.97 -25.77
C LEU A 380 -16.24 -11.46 -24.99
N ASN A 381 -17.32 -12.25 -24.96
CA ASN A 381 -18.55 -11.92 -24.23
C ASN A 381 -18.39 -12.07 -22.70
N LEU A 382 -17.25 -11.59 -22.17
CA LEU A 382 -16.93 -11.60 -20.75
C LEU A 382 -17.45 -10.32 -20.10
N LYS A 383 -18.43 -10.45 -19.22
CA LYS A 383 -18.97 -9.33 -18.44
C LYS A 383 -18.80 -9.62 -16.97
N TYR A 384 -18.21 -8.69 -16.25
CA TYR A 384 -18.10 -8.77 -14.81
C TYR A 384 -18.50 -7.47 -14.15
N GLN A 385 -18.92 -7.58 -12.91
CA GLN A 385 -19.08 -6.45 -11.99
C GLN A 385 -18.79 -6.91 -10.58
N ASP A 386 -18.25 -6.01 -9.78
CA ASP A 386 -18.01 -6.24 -8.36
C ASP A 386 -18.27 -5.00 -7.53
N LEU A 387 -18.57 -5.24 -6.25
CA LEU A 387 -18.79 -4.23 -5.24
C LEU A 387 -18.06 -4.65 -3.97
N ALA A 388 -17.20 -3.78 -3.44
CA ALA A 388 -16.60 -3.94 -2.14
C ALA A 388 -16.89 -2.73 -1.26
N PHE A 389 -17.14 -2.94 0.04
CA PHE A 389 -17.36 -1.85 0.97
C PHE A 389 -16.88 -2.18 2.38
N LYS A 390 -16.56 -1.15 3.15
CA LYS A 390 -16.31 -1.22 4.58
C LYS A 390 -16.84 0.02 5.29
N LEU A 391 -17.60 -0.18 6.35
CA LEU A 391 -18.03 0.84 7.30
C LEU A 391 -17.28 0.61 8.60
N ASN A 392 -16.65 1.64 9.14
CA ASN A 392 -15.84 1.55 10.36
C ASN A 392 -16.38 2.47 11.44
N PHE A 393 -16.64 1.93 12.62
CA PHE A 393 -17.26 2.59 13.76
C PHE A 393 -16.41 2.43 15.02
N PRO A 394 -15.34 3.23 15.19
CA PRO A 394 -14.59 3.24 16.44
C PRO A 394 -15.44 3.83 17.56
N THR A 395 -15.34 3.26 18.76
CA THR A 395 -15.99 3.74 19.97
C THR A 395 -14.96 3.97 21.06
N SER A 396 -15.27 4.85 22.00
CA SER A 396 -14.32 5.20 23.08
C SER A 396 -14.14 4.10 24.14
N LYS A 397 -15.11 3.19 24.30
CA LYS A 397 -15.09 2.19 25.40
C LYS A 397 -15.32 0.75 24.95
N ALA A 398 -16.04 0.57 23.85
CA ALA A 398 -16.46 -0.77 23.40
C ALA A 398 -15.61 -1.28 22.21
N GLY A 399 -14.49 -0.64 21.89
CA GLY A 399 -13.65 -1.01 20.76
C GLY A 399 -14.19 -0.55 19.41
N THR A 400 -13.80 -1.23 18.35
CA THR A 400 -14.15 -0.86 16.98
C THR A 400 -15.05 -1.91 16.35
N PHE A 401 -16.19 -1.47 15.85
CA PHE A 401 -17.09 -2.29 15.04
C PHE A 401 -16.89 -1.97 13.57
N SER A 402 -16.96 -2.97 12.71
CA SER A 402 -16.95 -2.78 11.27
C SER A 402 -17.97 -3.67 10.58
N ILE A 403 -18.57 -3.15 9.51
CA ILE A 403 -19.46 -3.85 8.59
C ILE A 403 -18.74 -3.85 7.25
N TRP A 404 -18.63 -5.00 6.63
CA TRP A 404 -17.88 -5.11 5.38
C TRP A 404 -18.54 -6.11 4.44
N GLY A 405 -18.23 -6.01 3.16
CA GLY A 405 -18.69 -6.96 2.17
C GLY A 405 -17.95 -6.85 0.85
N LEU A 406 -17.98 -7.95 0.11
CA LEU A 406 -17.49 -8.10 -1.24
C LEU A 406 -18.50 -8.94 -2.02
N GLY A 407 -18.89 -8.51 -3.20
CA GLY A 407 -19.73 -9.28 -4.11
C GLY A 407 -19.19 -9.17 -5.54
N LEU A 408 -19.26 -10.26 -6.28
CA LEU A 408 -18.92 -10.29 -7.69
C LEU A 408 -19.97 -11.09 -8.48
N ILE A 409 -20.22 -10.66 -9.71
CA ILE A 409 -21.12 -11.34 -10.65
C ILE A 409 -20.40 -11.37 -12.00
N ASP A 410 -20.25 -12.58 -12.53
CA ASP A 410 -19.67 -12.83 -13.84
C ASP A 410 -20.68 -13.44 -14.77
N ARG A 411 -20.58 -13.08 -16.03
CA ARG A 411 -21.34 -13.69 -17.12
C ARG A 411 -20.45 -13.87 -18.32
N ASN A 412 -20.36 -15.11 -18.76
CA ASN A 412 -19.70 -15.49 -19.99
C ASN A 412 -20.70 -16.14 -20.95
N LYS A 413 -20.64 -15.75 -22.22
CA LYS A 413 -21.41 -16.37 -23.29
C LYS A 413 -20.47 -16.75 -24.43
N ALA A 414 -20.38 -18.02 -24.69
CA ALA A 414 -19.69 -18.57 -25.86
C ALA A 414 -20.75 -18.88 -26.94
N PRO A 415 -20.79 -18.11 -28.05
CA PRO A 415 -21.69 -18.43 -29.16
C PRO A 415 -21.19 -19.67 -29.91
N ILE A 416 -22.06 -20.27 -30.74
CA ILE A 416 -21.62 -21.29 -31.69
C ILE A 416 -20.67 -20.67 -32.70
N GLU A 417 -19.57 -21.37 -32.99
CA GLU A 417 -18.62 -20.97 -34.03
C GLU A 417 -19.26 -21.01 -35.43
N GLU A 418 -18.71 -20.22 -36.36
CA GLU A 418 -19.09 -20.28 -37.76
C GLU A 418 -18.84 -21.67 -38.33
N ARG A 419 -19.78 -22.20 -39.14
CA ARG A 419 -19.69 -23.58 -39.70
C ARG A 419 -18.37 -23.87 -40.42
N SER A 420 -17.78 -22.86 -41.03
CA SER A 420 -16.50 -22.94 -41.73
C SER A 420 -15.29 -23.21 -40.81
N LYS A 421 -15.45 -22.95 -39.53
CA LYS A 421 -14.42 -23.11 -38.49
C LYS A 421 -14.61 -24.35 -37.63
N TRP A 422 -15.61 -25.19 -37.92
CA TRP A 422 -15.89 -26.38 -37.10
C TRP A 422 -14.84 -27.47 -37.28
N GLU A 423 -14.12 -27.76 -36.23
CA GLU A 423 -13.14 -28.82 -36.15
C GLU A 423 -13.55 -29.89 -35.11
N THR A 424 -14.28 -29.47 -34.09
CA THR A 424 -14.68 -30.28 -32.94
C THR A 424 -16.19 -30.22 -32.69
N LEU A 425 -16.70 -31.13 -31.86
CA LEU A 425 -18.09 -31.06 -31.39
C LEU A 425 -18.36 -29.82 -30.53
N GLY A 426 -17.34 -29.33 -29.85
CA GLY A 426 -17.44 -28.10 -29.05
C GLY A 426 -17.81 -26.86 -29.86
N ASP A 427 -17.37 -26.79 -31.14
CA ASP A 427 -17.62 -25.64 -32.01
C ASP A 427 -19.10 -25.53 -32.41
N ARG A 428 -19.89 -26.57 -32.16
CA ARG A 428 -21.35 -26.61 -32.34
C ARG A 428 -22.13 -26.35 -31.05
N GLN A 429 -21.45 -25.93 -29.99
CA GLN A 429 -22.06 -25.69 -28.71
C GLN A 429 -22.09 -24.21 -28.40
N ALA A 430 -23.21 -23.74 -27.87
CA ALA A 430 -23.33 -22.46 -27.21
C ALA A 430 -23.29 -22.69 -25.71
N GLY A 431 -22.46 -21.92 -25.01
CA GLY A 431 -22.36 -21.97 -23.56
C GLY A 431 -22.75 -20.64 -22.92
N GLU A 432 -23.44 -20.69 -21.81
CA GLU A 432 -23.60 -19.56 -20.91
C GLU A 432 -23.20 -20.00 -19.49
N ASN A 433 -22.23 -19.27 -18.92
CA ASN A 433 -21.82 -19.44 -17.53
C ASN A 433 -22.12 -18.17 -16.75
N ARG A 434 -22.72 -18.32 -15.57
CA ARG A 434 -22.98 -17.24 -14.62
C ARG A 434 -22.45 -17.62 -13.25
N LEU A 435 -21.51 -16.82 -12.76
CA LEU A 435 -20.90 -16.92 -11.44
C LEU A 435 -21.39 -15.79 -10.56
N GLU A 436 -21.81 -16.12 -9.35
CA GLU A 436 -22.18 -15.15 -8.32
C GLU A 436 -21.45 -15.52 -7.04
N LYS A 437 -20.66 -14.61 -6.49
CA LYS A 437 -19.96 -14.81 -5.21
C LYS A 437 -20.18 -13.59 -4.35
N MET A 438 -20.58 -13.80 -3.11
CA MET A 438 -20.83 -12.72 -2.15
C MET A 438 -20.29 -13.14 -0.79
N VAL A 439 -19.73 -12.18 -0.09
CA VAL A 439 -19.31 -12.33 1.30
C VAL A 439 -19.59 -11.03 2.04
N GLY A 440 -20.03 -11.14 3.26
CA GLY A 440 -20.24 -9.98 4.12
C GLY A 440 -20.24 -10.36 5.57
N GLY A 441 -19.91 -9.42 6.42
CA GLY A 441 -19.83 -9.69 7.84
C GLY A 441 -19.79 -8.47 8.72
N LEU A 442 -19.92 -8.76 10.00
CA LEU A 442 -19.72 -7.85 11.12
C LEU A 442 -18.42 -8.28 11.81
N ALA A 443 -17.54 -7.35 12.09
CA ALA A 443 -16.36 -7.61 12.88
C ALA A 443 -16.29 -6.65 14.07
N HIS A 444 -15.78 -7.14 15.17
CA HIS A 444 -15.56 -6.39 16.39
C HIS A 444 -14.15 -6.64 16.89
N LYS A 445 -13.40 -5.56 17.15
CA LYS A 445 -12.08 -5.60 17.77
C LYS A 445 -12.12 -4.80 19.05
N TYR A 446 -11.78 -5.44 20.16
CA TYR A 446 -11.75 -4.83 21.48
C TYR A 446 -10.40 -5.04 22.16
N VAL A 447 -9.71 -3.94 22.44
CA VAL A 447 -8.47 -3.95 23.22
C VAL A 447 -8.86 -3.93 24.70
N MET A 448 -8.64 -5.04 25.38
CA MET A 448 -9.01 -5.24 26.79
C MET A 448 -8.04 -4.53 27.73
N ASN A 449 -6.75 -4.58 27.40
CA ASN A 449 -5.64 -3.90 28.07
C ASN A 449 -4.43 -3.84 27.12
N GLU A 450 -3.30 -3.29 27.58
CA GLU A 450 -2.07 -3.11 26.79
C GLU A 450 -1.50 -4.43 26.22
N ASN A 451 -1.85 -5.56 26.81
CA ASN A 451 -1.32 -6.88 26.46
C ASN A 451 -2.33 -7.79 25.77
N THR A 452 -3.61 -7.45 25.77
CA THR A 452 -4.66 -8.39 25.35
C THR A 452 -5.74 -7.70 24.52
N TYR A 453 -6.03 -8.28 23.37
CA TYR A 453 -7.21 -7.90 22.58
C TYR A 453 -7.98 -9.13 22.11
N ILE A 454 -9.28 -8.95 21.93
CA ILE A 454 -10.16 -9.92 21.29
C ILE A 454 -10.63 -9.38 19.93
N ARG A 455 -10.69 -10.27 18.95
CA ARG A 455 -11.36 -10.00 17.67
C ARG A 455 -12.39 -11.08 17.42
N SER A 456 -13.59 -10.66 17.11
CA SER A 456 -14.71 -11.55 16.77
C SER A 456 -15.35 -11.12 15.47
N SER A 457 -15.79 -12.07 14.66
CA SER A 457 -16.51 -11.80 13.41
C SER A 457 -17.66 -12.78 13.22
N LEU A 458 -18.74 -12.29 12.67
CA LEU A 458 -19.88 -13.05 12.19
C LEU A 458 -20.07 -12.72 10.72
N SER A 459 -20.06 -13.71 9.85
CA SER A 459 -20.07 -13.52 8.40
C SER A 459 -20.86 -14.60 7.68
N ALA A 460 -21.31 -14.26 6.49
CA ALA A 460 -21.93 -15.19 5.57
C ALA A 460 -21.20 -15.11 4.22
N THR A 461 -20.99 -16.27 3.59
CA THR A 461 -20.51 -16.38 2.22
C THR A 461 -21.56 -17.04 1.36
N TYR A 462 -21.60 -16.68 0.10
CA TYR A 462 -22.46 -17.29 -0.92
C TYR A 462 -21.67 -17.46 -2.19
N SER A 463 -21.79 -18.60 -2.81
CA SER A 463 -21.31 -18.83 -4.17
C SER A 463 -22.34 -19.60 -4.97
N LYS A 464 -22.52 -19.22 -6.23
CA LYS A 464 -23.37 -19.91 -7.19
C LYS A 464 -22.67 -19.96 -8.53
N ASP A 465 -22.62 -21.15 -9.11
CA ASP A 465 -22.22 -21.40 -10.48
C ASP A 465 -23.40 -22.03 -11.23
N HIS A 466 -23.77 -21.41 -12.34
CA HIS A 466 -24.80 -21.91 -13.22
C HIS A 466 -24.26 -21.93 -14.64
N THR A 467 -23.99 -23.14 -15.14
CA THR A 467 -23.50 -23.39 -16.49
C THR A 467 -24.57 -24.06 -17.33
N VAL A 468 -24.85 -23.46 -18.46
CA VAL A 468 -25.79 -23.96 -19.46
C VAL A 468 -25.07 -24.23 -20.75
N VAL A 469 -25.30 -25.40 -21.36
CA VAL A 469 -24.72 -25.78 -22.64
C VAL A 469 -25.85 -26.22 -23.59
N ASP A 470 -25.93 -25.53 -24.72
CA ASP A 470 -26.83 -25.85 -25.82
C ASP A 470 -26.02 -26.33 -27.03
N GLN A 471 -26.44 -27.37 -27.71
CA GLN A 471 -25.81 -27.93 -28.90
C GLN A 471 -26.67 -27.70 -30.12
N LEU A 472 -26.06 -27.34 -31.25
CA LEU A 472 -26.71 -27.27 -32.54
C LEU A 472 -26.80 -28.68 -33.17
N ALA A 473 -28.02 -29.18 -33.34
CA ALA A 473 -28.32 -30.41 -34.05
C ALA A 473 -29.48 -30.16 -35.03
N ASP A 474 -29.27 -30.46 -36.30
CA ASP A 474 -30.25 -30.26 -37.39
C ASP A 474 -30.87 -28.84 -37.37
N ASP A 475 -30.02 -27.83 -37.29
CA ASP A 475 -30.35 -26.38 -37.24
C ASP A 475 -31.23 -25.96 -36.02
N LYS A 476 -31.32 -26.80 -35.00
CA LYS A 476 -32.01 -26.50 -33.74
C LYS A 476 -31.03 -26.54 -32.57
N LEU A 477 -31.18 -25.58 -31.65
CA LEU A 477 -30.48 -25.62 -30.37
C LEU A 477 -31.21 -26.54 -29.40
N ILE A 478 -30.46 -27.49 -28.84
CA ILE A 478 -30.95 -28.47 -27.89
C ILE A 478 -30.11 -28.33 -26.61
N ARG A 479 -30.77 -28.23 -25.45
CA ARG A 479 -30.10 -28.25 -24.15
C ARG A 479 -29.41 -29.61 -23.94
N VAL A 480 -28.08 -29.57 -23.72
CA VAL A 480 -27.26 -30.72 -23.45
C VAL A 480 -26.56 -30.69 -22.10
N GLY A 481 -26.57 -29.54 -21.44
CA GLY A 481 -26.05 -29.38 -20.09
C GLY A 481 -26.77 -28.26 -19.31
N ASP A 482 -27.12 -28.56 -18.06
CA ASP A 482 -27.61 -27.59 -17.08
C ASP A 482 -27.02 -27.96 -15.71
N ILE A 483 -26.03 -27.20 -15.29
CA ILE A 483 -25.25 -27.48 -14.09
C ILE A 483 -25.46 -26.31 -13.13
N ARG A 484 -25.98 -26.60 -11.96
CA ARG A 484 -26.19 -25.63 -10.90
C ARG A 484 -25.48 -26.12 -9.65
N ASN A 485 -24.66 -25.25 -9.10
CA ASN A 485 -24.00 -25.50 -7.84
C ASN A 485 -24.10 -24.22 -7.00
N SER A 486 -24.61 -24.33 -5.79
CA SER A 486 -24.65 -23.22 -4.86
C SER A 486 -24.19 -23.64 -3.47
N ARG A 487 -23.57 -22.72 -2.77
CA ARG A 487 -23.06 -22.91 -1.42
C ARG A 487 -23.29 -21.66 -0.59
N TRP A 488 -23.72 -21.88 0.65
CA TRP A 488 -23.82 -20.89 1.70
C TRP A 488 -23.00 -21.34 2.89
N ASP A 489 -22.17 -20.45 3.44
CA ASP A 489 -21.46 -20.72 4.68
C ASP A 489 -21.76 -19.59 5.66
N PHE A 490 -22.10 -19.96 6.89
CA PHE A 490 -22.18 -19.03 8.01
C PHE A 490 -21.00 -19.27 8.92
N VAL A 491 -20.20 -18.22 9.17
CA VAL A 491 -18.94 -18.33 9.89
C VAL A 491 -18.96 -17.43 11.11
N PHE A 492 -18.77 -18.03 12.27
CA PHE A 492 -18.37 -17.33 13.49
C PHE A 492 -16.89 -17.59 13.73
N ASN A 493 -16.10 -16.52 13.86
CA ASN A 493 -14.68 -16.61 14.21
C ASN A 493 -14.42 -15.67 15.40
N SER A 494 -13.71 -16.17 16.42
CA SER A 494 -13.29 -15.33 17.54
C SER A 494 -11.93 -15.79 18.06
N TYR A 495 -11.03 -14.84 18.30
CA TYR A 495 -9.76 -15.14 18.92
C TYR A 495 -9.34 -14.10 19.95
N LEU A 496 -8.62 -14.57 20.94
CA LEU A 496 -7.95 -13.79 21.97
C LEU A 496 -6.45 -13.80 21.66
N ASN A 497 -5.86 -12.63 21.57
CA ASN A 497 -4.42 -12.47 21.44
C ASN A 497 -3.87 -11.87 22.72
N THR A 498 -2.94 -12.57 23.38
CA THR A 498 -2.36 -12.17 24.66
C THR A 498 -0.84 -12.18 24.59
N LYS A 499 -0.25 -11.06 24.94
CA LYS A 499 1.20 -10.88 25.08
C LYS A 499 1.54 -11.08 26.57
N PHE A 500 2.05 -12.24 26.92
CA PHE A 500 2.47 -12.53 28.31
C PHE A 500 3.80 -11.85 28.67
N SER A 501 4.66 -11.68 27.69
CA SER A 501 5.92 -10.95 27.80
C SER A 501 6.38 -10.51 26.42
N PRO A 502 7.40 -9.65 26.31
CA PRO A 502 7.96 -9.27 25.00
C PRO A 502 8.40 -10.45 24.12
N ARG A 503 8.68 -11.61 24.73
CA ARG A 503 9.11 -12.84 24.04
C ARG A 503 8.01 -13.88 23.86
N HIS A 504 6.90 -13.74 24.58
CA HIS A 504 5.82 -14.74 24.58
C HIS A 504 4.48 -14.09 24.25
N THR A 505 3.96 -14.40 23.09
CA THR A 505 2.63 -14.00 22.64
C THR A 505 1.89 -15.26 22.25
N ASN A 506 0.63 -15.36 22.65
CA ASN A 506 -0.25 -16.47 22.29
C ASN A 506 -1.50 -15.92 21.62
N ARG A 507 -1.99 -16.66 20.65
CA ARG A 507 -3.28 -16.44 20.02
C ARG A 507 -4.10 -17.71 20.11
N THR A 508 -5.17 -17.66 20.89
CA THR A 508 -6.13 -18.77 21.01
C THR A 508 -7.45 -18.36 20.36
N GLY A 509 -8.00 -19.22 19.54
CA GLY A 509 -9.22 -18.91 18.82
C GLY A 509 -10.08 -20.12 18.48
N VAL A 510 -11.30 -19.81 18.10
CA VAL A 510 -12.30 -20.78 17.63
C VAL A 510 -12.95 -20.27 16.36
N THR A 511 -13.22 -21.19 15.45
CA THR A 511 -14.00 -20.94 14.24
C THR A 511 -15.11 -21.99 14.14
N ILE A 512 -16.33 -21.54 13.95
CA ILE A 512 -17.49 -22.39 13.72
C ILE A 512 -18.01 -22.03 12.33
N THR A 513 -18.05 -23.01 11.44
CA THR A 513 -18.56 -22.84 10.07
C THR A 513 -19.72 -23.79 9.84
N ASN A 514 -20.88 -23.25 9.57
CA ASN A 514 -22.03 -24.00 9.08
C ASN A 514 -22.04 -23.91 7.56
N LEU A 515 -21.86 -25.06 6.92
CA LEU A 515 -21.76 -25.24 5.47
C LEU A 515 -23.11 -25.74 4.94
N HIS A 516 -23.56 -25.13 3.86
CA HIS A 516 -24.78 -25.54 3.18
C HIS A 516 -24.54 -25.57 1.68
N TYR A 517 -24.86 -26.67 1.01
CA TYR A 517 -24.70 -26.80 -0.43
C TYR A 517 -25.94 -27.35 -1.11
N ASP A 518 -26.14 -26.97 -2.36
CA ASP A 518 -27.16 -27.47 -3.26
C ASP A 518 -26.51 -27.68 -4.65
N LEU A 519 -26.62 -28.89 -5.16
CA LEU A 519 -26.06 -29.33 -6.43
C LEU A 519 -27.13 -29.97 -7.29
N ASP A 520 -27.28 -29.51 -8.52
CA ASP A 520 -28.13 -30.08 -9.55
C ASP A 520 -27.31 -30.18 -10.86
N TYR A 521 -26.94 -31.38 -11.24
CA TYR A 521 -26.05 -31.66 -12.37
C TYR A 521 -26.77 -32.53 -13.40
N GLN A 522 -27.21 -31.91 -14.50
CA GLN A 522 -27.91 -32.58 -15.60
C GLN A 522 -27.11 -32.42 -16.89
N VAL A 523 -26.85 -33.52 -17.59
CA VAL A 523 -26.17 -33.50 -18.89
C VAL A 523 -26.74 -34.59 -19.81
N SER A 524 -26.66 -34.36 -21.11
CA SER A 524 -26.91 -35.42 -22.09
C SER A 524 -25.61 -36.23 -22.32
N ARG A 525 -25.64 -37.52 -22.11
CA ARG A 525 -24.47 -38.40 -22.38
C ARG A 525 -24.21 -38.62 -23.85
N TYR A 526 -25.16 -38.32 -24.70
CA TYR A 526 -25.08 -38.55 -26.13
C TYR A 526 -25.41 -37.26 -26.88
N PHE A 527 -24.75 -37.06 -28.01
CA PHE A 527 -25.01 -35.94 -28.89
C PHE A 527 -26.07 -36.29 -29.94
N GLY A 528 -26.94 -35.37 -30.28
CA GLY A 528 -27.96 -35.47 -31.31
C GLY A 528 -29.37 -35.17 -30.85
N LEU A 529 -30.31 -35.11 -31.82
CA LEU A 529 -31.74 -34.92 -31.57
C LEU A 529 -32.33 -36.05 -30.74
N ASN A 530 -33.33 -35.73 -29.92
CA ASN A 530 -34.09 -36.71 -29.12
C ASN A 530 -33.29 -37.44 -28.03
N ARG A 531 -32.19 -36.84 -27.54
CA ARG A 531 -31.48 -37.40 -26.39
C ARG A 531 -31.89 -36.64 -25.15
N PRO A 532 -32.45 -37.32 -24.15
CA PRO A 532 -32.87 -36.67 -22.91
C PRO A 532 -31.66 -36.23 -22.08
N MET A 533 -31.84 -35.16 -21.33
CA MET A 533 -30.96 -34.80 -20.23
C MET A 533 -31.08 -35.85 -19.13
N GLU A 534 -29.95 -36.33 -18.63
CA GLU A 534 -29.89 -37.27 -17.52
C GLU A 534 -29.43 -36.56 -16.27
N GLN A 535 -30.08 -36.85 -15.16
CA GLN A 535 -29.66 -36.42 -13.84
C GLN A 535 -28.43 -37.21 -13.41
N ILE A 536 -27.26 -36.55 -13.46
CA ILE A 536 -25.98 -37.21 -13.06
C ILE A 536 -25.82 -37.13 -11.55
N SER A 537 -26.11 -36.00 -10.96
CA SER A 537 -26.07 -35.79 -9.50
C SER A 537 -27.09 -34.77 -9.09
N LYS A 538 -27.75 -35.00 -7.98
CA LYS A 538 -28.59 -34.04 -7.30
C LYS A 538 -28.49 -34.28 -5.81
N GLY A 539 -28.27 -33.21 -5.05
CA GLY A 539 -28.20 -33.30 -3.60
C GLY A 539 -28.05 -31.93 -2.96
N ASP A 540 -28.57 -31.90 -1.80
CA ASP A 540 -28.37 -30.77 -0.85
C ASP A 540 -27.86 -31.36 0.47
N GLY A 541 -27.18 -30.54 1.24
CA GLY A 541 -26.66 -30.96 2.52
C GLY A 541 -26.17 -29.83 3.38
N GLU A 542 -26.07 -30.14 4.66
CA GLU A 542 -25.58 -29.23 5.69
C GLU A 542 -24.52 -29.92 6.55
N SER A 543 -23.50 -29.18 6.95
CA SER A 543 -22.47 -29.67 7.85
C SER A 543 -21.94 -28.54 8.72
N THR A 544 -21.64 -28.84 9.96
CA THR A 544 -21.01 -27.86 10.87
C THR A 544 -19.59 -28.31 11.21
N VAL A 545 -18.63 -27.43 10.96
CA VAL A 545 -17.22 -27.64 11.24
C VAL A 545 -16.80 -26.75 12.41
N PHE A 546 -16.17 -27.37 13.41
CA PHE A 546 -15.59 -26.69 14.57
C PHE A 546 -14.06 -26.76 14.48
N SER A 547 -13.41 -25.63 14.61
CA SER A 547 -11.95 -25.53 14.64
C SER A 547 -11.53 -24.71 15.87
N ALA A 548 -10.52 -25.19 16.56
CA ALA A 548 -9.92 -24.46 17.68
C ALA A 548 -8.39 -24.53 17.54
N TYR A 549 -7.72 -23.50 17.98
CA TYR A 549 -6.25 -23.39 17.92
C TYR A 549 -5.71 -22.56 19.08
N SER A 550 -4.44 -22.79 19.38
CA SER A 550 -3.71 -22.02 20.39
C SER A 550 -2.21 -21.98 20.07
#